data_6ce31162f194cd56f32c6b253ea088b2
#
_entry.id   6ce31162f194cd56f32c6b253ea088b2
#
_cell.length_a   1.000
_cell.length_b   1.000
_cell.length_c   1.000
_cell.angle_alpha   90.00
_cell.angle_beta   90.00
_cell.angle_gamma   90.00
#
_symmetry.space_group_name_H-M   'P 1'
#
loop_
_entity.id
_entity.type
_entity.pdbx_description
1 polymer ?
#
loop_
_entity_poly.entity_id
_entity_poly.type
_entity_poly.pdbx_seq_one_letter_code
_entity_poly.pdbx_strand_id
1 'polypeptide(L)'
;MSNEEEKLEQAETVEAETVEETTAEETAEEVAEEAHEEFEDAAREKGERKQRTRRKKIETTEEKPVSEWQERVVQIRRVTKVVKGGKKLSFRAVVIVGNQKGQVGVGCAKAAEVIVAIQKAIADGRKNLINVPIFKTTIPHPITGESGAGAVMLRPAAQGTGIIAGGAVRSVLELAGIENILSKSLGSKSPLNAANATLDALQKLAPFSDVAKKRGLSVAELLN
;
A
#
# COMPACT_ATOMS: atom_id res chain seq x y z
N MET A 1 101.49 3.30 -9.86
CA MET A 1 100.79 3.25 -8.56
C MET A 1 99.53 4.19 -8.54
N SER A 2 99.06 4.67 -9.65
CA SER A 2 97.88 5.57 -9.67
C SER A 2 96.68 5.00 -10.44
N ASN A 3 96.73 3.79 -11.02
CA ASN A 3 95.66 3.19 -11.79
C ASN A 3 94.89 2.05 -11.08
N GLU A 4 95.48 1.60 -9.91
CA GLU A 4 94.82 0.55 -9.11
C GLU A 4 93.92 1.16 -8.02
N GLU A 5 94.25 2.33 -7.51
CA GLU A 5 93.48 3.07 -6.52
C GLU A 5 92.15 3.61 -7.14
N GLU A 6 92.15 4.14 -8.36
CA GLU A 6 90.93 4.58 -9.08
C GLU A 6 89.96 3.43 -9.39
N LYS A 7 90.46 2.22 -9.63
CA LYS A 7 89.64 1.02 -9.81
C LYS A 7 89.00 0.51 -8.55
N LEU A 8 89.64 0.68 -7.40
CA LEU A 8 89.06 0.29 -6.11
C LEU A 8 87.94 1.28 -5.67
N GLU A 9 88.21 2.59 -5.86
CA GLU A 9 87.11 3.59 -5.59
C GLU A 9 85.86 3.43 -6.49
N GLN A 10 86.09 3.06 -7.74
CA GLN A 10 84.98 2.80 -8.67
C GLN A 10 84.25 1.49 -8.36
N ALA A 11 84.87 0.50 -7.78
CA ALA A 11 84.24 -0.75 -7.38
C ALA A 11 83.42 -0.57 -6.08
N GLU A 12 83.98 0.23 -5.08
CA GLU A 12 83.22 0.54 -3.87
C GLU A 12 81.95 1.42 -4.13
N THR A 13 81.99 2.35 -5.09
CA THR A 13 80.82 3.18 -5.42
C THR A 13 79.73 2.39 -6.16
N VAL A 14 80.11 1.39 -6.97
CA VAL A 14 79.14 0.56 -7.68
C VAL A 14 78.52 -0.46 -6.70
N GLU A 15 79.27 -1.00 -5.73
CA GLU A 15 78.65 -1.87 -4.70
C GLU A 15 77.80 -1.12 -3.69
N ALA A 16 78.08 0.15 -3.37
CA ALA A 16 77.20 0.99 -2.56
C ALA A 16 75.90 1.36 -3.25
N GLU A 17 75.92 1.71 -4.55
CA GLU A 17 74.72 2.00 -5.33
C GLU A 17 73.84 0.75 -5.51
N THR A 18 74.41 -0.43 -5.71
CA THR A 18 73.62 -1.69 -5.85
C THR A 18 72.99 -2.15 -4.53
N VAL A 19 73.61 -1.86 -3.37
CA VAL A 19 73.02 -2.16 -2.05
C VAL A 19 71.91 -1.18 -1.69
N GLU A 20 72.02 0.11 -2.07
CA GLU A 20 70.95 1.07 -1.86
C GLU A 20 69.74 0.81 -2.79
N GLU A 21 69.95 0.36 -4.03
CA GLU A 21 68.87 0.04 -4.96
C GLU A 21 68.10 -1.23 -4.53
N THR A 22 68.79 -2.28 -4.04
CA THR A 22 68.15 -3.50 -3.55
C THR A 22 67.38 -3.30 -2.25
N THR A 23 67.83 -2.44 -1.34
CA THR A 23 67.13 -2.08 -0.11
C THR A 23 65.94 -1.16 -0.38
N ALA A 24 65.99 -0.34 -1.44
CA ALA A 24 64.86 0.50 -1.86
C ALA A 24 63.75 -0.30 -2.57
N GLU A 25 64.10 -1.36 -3.32
CA GLU A 25 63.15 -2.27 -3.92
C GLU A 25 62.45 -3.17 -2.89
N GLU A 26 63.18 -3.73 -1.90
CA GLU A 26 62.60 -4.54 -0.80
C GLU A 26 61.62 -3.70 0.07
N THR A 27 61.97 -2.45 0.38
CA THR A 27 61.06 -1.56 1.13
C THR A 27 59.86 -1.10 0.30
N ALA A 28 60.01 -1.00 -1.03
CA ALA A 28 58.90 -0.66 -1.90
C ALA A 28 57.89 -1.84 -2.09
N GLU A 29 58.39 -3.08 -2.10
CA GLU A 29 57.56 -4.27 -2.12
C GLU A 29 56.80 -4.49 -0.80
N GLU A 30 57.44 -4.32 0.36
CA GLU A 30 56.77 -4.41 1.68
C GLU A 30 55.67 -3.34 1.82
N VAL A 31 55.92 -2.10 1.42
CA VAL A 31 54.90 -1.02 1.46
C VAL A 31 53.78 -1.28 0.45
N ALA A 32 54.09 -1.95 -0.68
CA ALA A 32 53.06 -2.32 -1.64
C ALA A 32 52.16 -3.50 -1.16
N GLU A 33 52.75 -4.47 -0.44
CA GLU A 33 51.99 -5.57 0.17
C GLU A 33 51.13 -5.08 1.34
N GLU A 34 51.63 -4.22 2.23
CA GLU A 34 50.82 -3.62 3.29
C GLU A 34 49.66 -2.78 2.73
N ALA A 35 49.90 -2.00 1.69
CA ALA A 35 48.85 -1.23 1.03
C ALA A 35 47.80 -2.11 0.33
N HIS A 36 48.22 -3.29 -0.16
CA HIS A 36 47.31 -4.24 -0.79
C HIS A 36 46.45 -4.96 0.25
N GLU A 37 47.01 -5.32 1.40
CA GLU A 37 46.26 -5.90 2.52
C GLU A 37 45.26 -4.91 3.12
N GLU A 38 45.62 -3.64 3.34
CA GLU A 38 44.71 -2.61 3.80
C GLU A 38 43.55 -2.35 2.80
N PHE A 39 43.85 -2.45 1.50
CA PHE A 39 42.83 -2.28 0.47
C PHE A 39 41.84 -3.48 0.38
N GLU A 40 42.36 -4.70 0.58
CA GLU A 40 41.50 -5.90 0.64
C GLU A 40 40.63 -5.91 1.89
N ASP A 41 41.18 -5.54 3.05
CA ASP A 41 40.41 -5.46 4.30
C ASP A 41 39.34 -4.35 4.25
N ALA A 42 39.66 -3.19 3.68
CA ALA A 42 38.68 -2.13 3.44
C ALA A 42 37.60 -2.53 2.42
N ALA A 43 37.94 -3.38 1.45
CA ALA A 43 36.97 -3.93 0.48
C ALA A 43 36.08 -5.00 1.13
N ARG A 44 36.63 -5.84 2.02
CA ARG A 44 35.88 -6.82 2.82
C ARG A 44 34.92 -6.15 3.78
N GLU A 45 35.35 -5.14 4.55
CA GLU A 45 34.45 -4.37 5.43
C GLU A 45 33.32 -3.68 4.68
N LYS A 46 33.61 -3.08 3.52
CA LYS A 46 32.55 -2.48 2.65
C LYS A 46 31.59 -3.53 2.08
N GLY A 47 32.09 -4.72 1.79
CA GLY A 47 31.29 -5.87 1.36
C GLY A 47 30.34 -6.37 2.47
N GLU A 48 30.87 -6.54 3.68
CA GLU A 48 30.08 -6.99 4.84
C GLU A 48 29.06 -5.93 5.29
N ARG A 49 29.41 -4.66 5.26
CA ARG A 49 28.48 -3.55 5.53
C ARG A 49 27.35 -3.50 4.52
N LYS A 50 27.63 -3.71 3.22
CA LYS A 50 26.59 -3.82 2.17
C LYS A 50 25.70 -5.06 2.34
N GLN A 51 26.27 -6.20 2.73
CA GLN A 51 25.49 -7.41 3.00
C GLN A 51 24.65 -7.27 4.28
N ARG A 52 25.19 -6.66 5.33
CA ARG A 52 24.48 -6.41 6.59
C ARG A 52 23.31 -5.42 6.43
N THR A 53 23.49 -4.38 5.59
CA THR A 53 22.40 -3.46 5.23
C THR A 53 21.38 -4.12 4.31
N ARG A 54 21.81 -5.03 3.42
CA ARG A 54 20.91 -5.80 2.55
C ARG A 54 20.10 -6.85 3.33
N ARG A 55 20.74 -7.55 4.29
CA ARG A 55 20.06 -8.46 5.23
C ARG A 55 19.09 -7.72 6.15
N LYS A 56 19.49 -6.59 6.77
CA LYS A 56 18.56 -5.75 7.54
C LYS A 56 17.38 -5.24 6.69
N LYS A 57 17.56 -4.98 5.40
CA LYS A 57 16.48 -4.55 4.50
C LYS A 57 15.56 -5.72 4.07
N ILE A 58 16.04 -6.96 4.17
CA ILE A 58 15.24 -8.17 3.91
C ILE A 58 14.52 -8.62 5.18
N GLU A 59 15.12 -8.48 6.36
CA GLU A 59 14.48 -8.77 7.65
C GLU A 59 13.45 -7.72 8.08
N THR A 60 13.49 -6.50 7.53
CA THR A 60 12.43 -5.49 7.68
C THR A 60 11.33 -5.59 6.61
N THR A 61 11.20 -6.72 5.93
CA THR A 61 9.88 -7.12 5.43
C THR A 61 9.10 -7.71 6.61
N GLU A 62 8.97 -6.93 7.69
CA GLU A 62 7.92 -7.10 8.67
C GLU A 62 6.65 -7.29 7.87
N GLU A 63 6.04 -8.46 8.01
CA GLU A 63 4.66 -8.69 7.64
C GLU A 63 3.90 -7.50 8.19
N LYS A 64 3.57 -6.55 7.31
CA LYS A 64 2.69 -5.44 7.68
C LYS A 64 1.51 -6.12 8.34
N PRO A 65 1.16 -5.78 9.59
CA PRO A 65 0.03 -6.41 10.25
C PRO A 65 -1.09 -6.43 9.22
N VAL A 66 -1.60 -7.62 8.89
CA VAL A 66 -2.66 -7.80 7.90
C VAL A 66 -3.70 -6.79 8.33
N SER A 67 -3.78 -5.69 7.61
CA SER A 67 -4.66 -4.60 8.00
C SER A 67 -6.04 -5.23 8.01
N GLU A 68 -6.75 -5.22 9.13
CA GLU A 68 -8.12 -5.75 9.25
C GLU A 68 -9.05 -5.12 8.19
N TRP A 69 -8.57 -4.11 7.52
CA TRP A 69 -9.22 -3.33 6.48
C TRP A 69 -8.87 -3.85 5.10
N GLN A 70 -9.87 -4.33 4.40
CA GLN A 70 -9.76 -4.66 2.99
C GLN A 70 -10.15 -3.44 2.14
N GLU A 71 -9.47 -3.30 1.02
CA GLU A 71 -9.61 -2.17 0.12
C GLU A 71 -9.91 -2.67 -1.29
N ARG A 72 -10.91 -2.07 -1.94
CA ARG A 72 -11.26 -2.42 -3.33
C ARG A 72 -11.41 -1.17 -4.18
N VAL A 73 -10.65 -1.10 -5.25
CA VAL A 73 -10.76 -0.03 -6.24
C VAL A 73 -11.96 -0.33 -7.16
N VAL A 74 -12.93 0.58 -7.20
CA VAL A 74 -14.13 0.46 -8.05
C VAL A 74 -13.90 1.07 -9.41
N GLN A 75 -13.29 2.26 -9.46
CA GLN A 75 -13.08 2.99 -10.69
C GLN A 75 -11.88 3.91 -10.62
N ILE A 76 -11.10 3.93 -11.72
CA ILE A 76 -10.07 4.93 -11.98
C ILE A 76 -10.45 5.64 -13.27
N ARG A 77 -10.47 6.98 -13.25
CA ARG A 77 -10.75 7.81 -14.44
C ARG A 77 -9.74 8.95 -14.55
N ARG A 78 -9.28 9.20 -15.76
CA ARG A 78 -8.51 10.39 -16.10
C ARG A 78 -9.47 11.59 -16.16
N VAL A 79 -9.19 12.64 -15.40
CA VAL A 79 -9.93 13.89 -15.35
C VAL A 79 -9.05 15.04 -15.82
N THR A 80 -9.63 16.02 -16.48
CA THR A 80 -8.90 17.13 -17.07
C THR A 80 -9.48 18.46 -16.63
N LYS A 81 -8.61 19.44 -16.43
CA LYS A 81 -8.97 20.85 -16.25
C LYS A 81 -8.35 21.65 -17.39
N VAL A 82 -9.17 22.38 -18.13
CA VAL A 82 -8.70 23.31 -19.17
C VAL A 82 -8.14 24.56 -18.49
N VAL A 83 -6.94 24.96 -18.86
CA VAL A 83 -6.26 26.15 -18.35
C VAL A 83 -5.69 26.95 -19.51
N LYS A 84 -5.30 28.22 -19.27
CA LYS A 84 -4.55 29.02 -20.25
C LYS A 84 -3.27 28.26 -20.60
N GLY A 85 -3.07 27.92 -21.87
CA GLY A 85 -1.92 27.13 -22.34
C GLY A 85 -2.14 25.62 -22.47
N GLY A 86 -3.33 25.06 -22.17
CA GLY A 86 -3.61 23.66 -22.42
C GLY A 86 -4.54 22.95 -21.42
N LYS A 87 -4.36 21.64 -21.28
CA LYS A 87 -5.16 20.78 -20.41
C LYS A 87 -4.30 20.18 -19.30
N LYS A 88 -4.61 20.46 -18.04
CA LYS A 88 -3.98 19.81 -16.89
C LYS A 88 -4.69 18.49 -16.60
N LEU A 89 -3.98 17.37 -16.74
CA LEU A 89 -4.47 16.02 -16.51
C LEU A 89 -4.30 15.63 -15.04
N SER A 90 -5.22 14.79 -14.53
CA SER A 90 -5.15 14.15 -13.22
C SER A 90 -5.93 12.84 -13.25
N PHE A 91 -5.68 11.96 -12.29
CA PHE A 91 -6.44 10.72 -12.12
C PHE A 91 -7.35 10.83 -10.91
N ARG A 92 -8.60 10.38 -11.06
CA ARG A 92 -9.56 10.23 -9.97
C ARG A 92 -9.75 8.75 -9.69
N ALA A 93 -9.52 8.35 -8.43
CA ALA A 93 -9.81 7.00 -7.93
C ALA A 93 -11.03 7.02 -7.02
N VAL A 94 -11.88 6.00 -7.14
CA VAL A 94 -12.98 5.67 -6.22
C VAL A 94 -12.63 4.35 -5.57
N VAL A 95 -12.51 4.34 -4.26
CA VAL A 95 -12.11 3.17 -3.47
C VAL A 95 -13.13 2.93 -2.37
N ILE A 96 -13.38 1.65 -2.09
CA ILE A 96 -14.19 1.21 -0.96
C ILE A 96 -13.27 0.55 0.04
N VAL A 97 -13.46 0.87 1.31
CA VAL A 97 -12.70 0.32 2.43
C VAL A 97 -13.67 -0.32 3.41
N GLY A 98 -13.38 -1.52 3.88
CA GLY A 98 -14.23 -2.21 4.85
C GLY A 98 -13.47 -3.31 5.62
N ASN A 99 -14.03 -3.74 6.74
CA ASN A 99 -13.43 -4.76 7.61
C ASN A 99 -14.18 -6.10 7.59
N GLN A 100 -15.21 -6.24 6.75
CA GLN A 100 -16.11 -7.42 6.70
C GLN A 100 -16.80 -7.73 8.04
N LYS A 101 -16.77 -6.80 9.00
CA LYS A 101 -17.37 -6.92 10.33
C LYS A 101 -18.46 -5.86 10.57
N GLY A 102 -19.09 -5.37 9.49
CA GLY A 102 -20.12 -4.35 9.56
C GLY A 102 -19.64 -2.92 9.39
N GLN A 103 -18.36 -2.68 9.08
CA GLN A 103 -17.86 -1.33 8.82
C GLN A 103 -17.43 -1.19 7.37
N VAL A 104 -17.92 -0.14 6.72
CA VAL A 104 -17.59 0.15 5.32
C VAL A 104 -17.60 1.66 5.06
N GLY A 105 -16.74 2.11 4.16
CA GLY A 105 -16.66 3.50 3.74
C GLY A 105 -16.27 3.63 2.27
N VAL A 106 -16.68 4.72 1.64
CA VAL A 106 -16.32 5.07 0.27
C VAL A 106 -15.48 6.32 0.26
N GLY A 107 -14.36 6.27 -0.42
CA GLY A 107 -13.47 7.41 -0.61
C GLY A 107 -13.29 7.75 -2.09
N CYS A 108 -13.19 9.05 -2.38
CA CYS A 108 -12.97 9.55 -3.72
C CYS A 108 -11.90 10.66 -3.70
N ALA A 109 -10.78 10.41 -4.35
CA ALA A 109 -9.69 11.39 -4.42
C ALA A 109 -9.11 11.51 -5.82
N LYS A 110 -8.35 12.60 -6.04
CA LYS A 110 -7.62 12.86 -7.28
C LYS A 110 -6.16 13.22 -7.02
N ALA A 111 -5.27 12.79 -7.92
CA ALA A 111 -3.86 13.14 -7.90
C ALA A 111 -3.28 13.15 -9.33
N ALA A 112 -2.02 13.59 -9.49
CA ALA A 112 -1.30 13.53 -10.76
C ALA A 112 -1.02 12.07 -11.15
N GLU A 113 -0.69 11.22 -10.18
CA GLU A 113 -0.38 9.80 -10.35
C GLU A 113 -1.53 8.92 -9.82
N VAL A 114 -1.69 7.73 -10.41
CA VAL A 114 -2.74 6.77 -10.04
C VAL A 114 -2.54 6.24 -8.62
N ILE A 115 -1.30 5.86 -8.26
CA ILE A 115 -0.97 5.29 -6.95
C ILE A 115 -1.30 6.28 -5.84
N VAL A 116 -0.87 7.53 -6.00
CA VAL A 116 -1.14 8.61 -5.03
C VAL A 116 -2.65 8.92 -4.95
N ALA A 117 -3.39 8.82 -6.06
CA ALA A 117 -4.85 8.98 -6.05
C ALA A 117 -5.54 7.88 -5.25
N ILE A 118 -5.10 6.63 -5.38
CA ILE A 118 -5.63 5.48 -4.62
C ILE A 118 -5.34 5.66 -3.11
N GLN A 119 -4.09 5.96 -2.73
CA GLN A 119 -3.73 6.19 -1.32
C GLN A 119 -4.56 7.29 -0.66
N LYS A 120 -4.77 8.41 -1.36
CA LYS A 120 -5.63 9.49 -0.89
C LYS A 120 -7.10 9.07 -0.78
N ALA A 121 -7.59 8.27 -1.72
CA ALA A 121 -8.96 7.76 -1.67
C ALA A 121 -9.17 6.77 -0.52
N ILE A 122 -8.19 5.93 -0.21
CA ILE A 122 -8.20 5.05 0.97
C ILE A 122 -8.28 5.88 2.26
N ALA A 123 -7.43 6.89 2.39
CA ALA A 123 -7.44 7.77 3.55
C ALA A 123 -8.78 8.53 3.72
N ASP A 124 -9.41 8.92 2.61
CA ASP A 124 -10.75 9.53 2.59
C ASP A 124 -11.83 8.51 2.98
N GLY A 125 -11.80 7.29 2.44
CA GLY A 125 -12.71 6.21 2.80
C GLY A 125 -12.66 5.83 4.27
N ARG A 126 -11.48 5.81 4.88
CA ARG A 126 -11.29 5.56 6.32
C ARG A 126 -11.86 6.67 7.22
N LYS A 127 -12.01 7.88 6.73
CA LYS A 127 -12.66 8.98 7.47
C LYS A 127 -14.19 8.87 7.43
N ASN A 128 -14.73 8.32 6.35
CA ASN A 128 -16.17 8.22 6.09
C ASN A 128 -16.71 6.81 6.34
N LEU A 129 -16.23 6.14 7.41
CA LEU A 129 -16.71 4.82 7.79
C LEU A 129 -18.09 4.91 8.44
N ILE A 130 -18.97 3.97 8.06
CA ILE A 130 -20.27 3.77 8.66
C ILE A 130 -20.37 2.38 9.30
N ASN A 131 -21.18 2.25 10.35
CA ASN A 131 -21.53 0.99 10.96
C ASN A 131 -22.85 0.47 10.41
N VAL A 132 -22.84 -0.73 9.89
CA VAL A 132 -23.99 -1.39 9.25
C VAL A 132 -24.58 -2.42 10.21
N PRO A 133 -25.87 -2.34 10.57
CA PRO A 133 -26.54 -3.36 11.35
C PRO A 133 -26.79 -4.61 10.49
N ILE A 134 -25.99 -5.66 10.72
CA ILE A 134 -26.14 -6.96 10.05
C ILE A 134 -26.99 -7.87 10.93
N PHE A 135 -27.96 -8.54 10.33
CA PHE A 135 -28.79 -9.56 10.99
C PHE A 135 -28.48 -10.93 10.39
N LYS A 136 -27.83 -11.80 11.17
CA LYS A 136 -27.27 -13.08 10.68
C LYS A 136 -26.30 -12.82 9.52
N THR A 137 -26.70 -13.10 8.28
CA THR A 137 -25.89 -12.93 7.05
C THR A 137 -26.48 -11.91 6.07
N THR A 138 -27.55 -11.20 6.48
CA THR A 138 -28.33 -10.28 5.62
C THR A 138 -28.67 -8.97 6.35
N ILE A 139 -29.45 -8.12 5.70
CA ILE A 139 -29.98 -6.87 6.26
C ILE A 139 -31.33 -7.10 6.98
N PRO A 140 -31.68 -6.29 8.01
CA PRO A 140 -32.90 -6.48 8.79
C PRO A 140 -34.19 -6.23 7.97
N HIS A 141 -34.24 -5.27 7.06
CA HIS A 141 -35.43 -4.91 6.28
C HIS A 141 -35.07 -4.38 4.89
N PRO A 142 -36.01 -4.42 3.94
CA PRO A 142 -35.82 -3.80 2.60
C PRO A 142 -35.69 -2.29 2.73
N ILE A 143 -34.82 -1.70 1.93
CA ILE A 143 -34.55 -0.26 1.95
C ILE A 143 -34.12 0.24 0.56
N THR A 144 -34.36 1.52 0.30
CA THR A 144 -33.85 2.22 -0.87
C THR A 144 -32.98 3.38 -0.39
N GLY A 145 -31.76 3.48 -0.91
CA GLY A 145 -30.87 4.61 -0.66
C GLY A 145 -30.66 5.40 -1.93
N GLU A 146 -30.40 6.69 -1.76
CA GLU A 146 -30.27 7.64 -2.85
C GLU A 146 -29.04 8.52 -2.67
N SER A 147 -28.33 8.77 -3.78
CA SER A 147 -27.21 9.72 -3.79
C SER A 147 -27.12 10.42 -5.15
N GLY A 148 -27.43 11.71 -5.16
CA GLY A 148 -27.58 12.47 -6.40
C GLY A 148 -28.64 11.82 -7.32
N ALA A 149 -28.25 11.46 -8.55
CA ALA A 149 -29.11 10.75 -9.48
C ALA A 149 -29.03 9.21 -9.36
N GLY A 150 -28.28 8.67 -8.40
CA GLY A 150 -28.20 7.23 -8.16
C GLY A 150 -29.18 6.79 -7.09
N ALA A 151 -29.96 5.74 -7.37
CA ALA A 151 -30.85 5.08 -6.42
C ALA A 151 -30.57 3.57 -6.42
N VAL A 152 -30.46 2.97 -5.23
CA VAL A 152 -30.23 1.54 -5.06
C VAL A 152 -31.23 0.97 -4.08
N MET A 153 -31.96 -0.04 -4.52
CA MET A 153 -32.88 -0.82 -3.68
C MET A 153 -32.11 -2.05 -3.15
N LEU A 154 -32.19 -2.28 -1.85
CA LEU A 154 -31.66 -3.45 -1.16
C LEU A 154 -32.81 -4.23 -0.55
N ARG A 155 -32.79 -5.56 -0.66
CA ARG A 155 -33.74 -6.48 -0.05
C ARG A 155 -33.01 -7.61 0.64
N PRO A 156 -33.44 -8.04 1.85
CA PRO A 156 -32.88 -9.20 2.50
C PRO A 156 -33.12 -10.45 1.66
N ALA A 157 -32.21 -11.41 1.74
CA ALA A 157 -32.31 -12.68 1.02
C ALA A 157 -32.09 -13.86 1.97
N ALA A 158 -32.58 -15.02 1.56
CA ALA A 158 -32.37 -16.26 2.29
C ALA A 158 -30.90 -16.68 2.27
N GLN A 159 -30.49 -17.44 3.27
CA GLN A 159 -29.13 -17.97 3.36
C GLN A 159 -28.82 -18.84 2.15
N GLY A 160 -27.63 -18.68 1.55
CA GLY A 160 -27.22 -19.37 0.34
C GLY A 160 -27.53 -18.64 -0.98
N THR A 161 -28.27 -17.53 -0.95
CA THR A 161 -28.55 -16.72 -2.17
C THR A 161 -27.29 -16.02 -2.70
N GLY A 162 -26.39 -15.64 -1.81
CA GLY A 162 -25.21 -14.84 -2.14
C GLY A 162 -25.55 -13.38 -2.42
N ILE A 163 -24.55 -12.61 -2.91
CA ILE A 163 -24.68 -11.19 -3.20
C ILE A 163 -25.09 -11.00 -4.65
N ILE A 164 -26.35 -10.65 -4.91
CA ILE A 164 -26.85 -10.32 -6.23
C ILE A 164 -26.92 -8.81 -6.37
N ALA A 165 -25.85 -8.21 -6.95
CA ALA A 165 -25.66 -6.77 -7.01
C ALA A 165 -24.81 -6.33 -8.21
N GLY A 166 -24.97 -5.07 -8.63
CA GLY A 166 -24.08 -4.42 -9.60
C GLY A 166 -22.67 -4.20 -9.03
N GLY A 167 -21.63 -4.10 -9.86
CA GLY A 167 -20.22 -4.13 -9.45
C GLY A 167 -19.84 -3.21 -8.28
N ALA A 168 -20.23 -1.93 -8.33
CA ALA A 168 -19.94 -0.99 -7.24
C ALA A 168 -20.73 -1.33 -5.95
N VAL A 169 -22.01 -1.66 -6.08
CA VAL A 169 -22.87 -2.07 -4.97
C VAL A 169 -22.35 -3.35 -4.34
N ARG A 170 -22.01 -4.34 -5.16
CA ARG A 170 -21.44 -5.61 -4.73
C ARG A 170 -20.18 -5.42 -3.90
N SER A 171 -19.26 -4.57 -4.35
CA SER A 171 -18.02 -4.28 -3.62
C SER A 171 -18.28 -3.63 -2.25
N VAL A 172 -19.28 -2.77 -2.11
CA VAL A 172 -19.67 -2.20 -0.81
C VAL A 172 -20.22 -3.28 0.13
N LEU A 173 -21.11 -4.14 -0.36
CA LEU A 173 -21.78 -5.19 0.43
C LEU A 173 -20.80 -6.29 0.88
N GLU A 174 -19.88 -6.73 0.01
CA GLU A 174 -18.83 -7.68 0.34
C GLU A 174 -17.90 -7.15 1.43
N LEU A 175 -17.47 -5.89 1.31
CA LEU A 175 -16.60 -5.26 2.29
C LEU A 175 -17.31 -4.88 3.59
N ALA A 176 -18.63 -4.74 3.58
CA ALA A 176 -19.44 -4.61 4.79
C ALA A 176 -19.58 -5.94 5.53
N GLY A 177 -19.38 -7.09 4.88
CA GLY A 177 -19.55 -8.42 5.47
C GLY A 177 -20.96 -8.98 5.33
N ILE A 178 -21.75 -8.51 4.38
CA ILE A 178 -23.06 -9.05 4.05
C ILE A 178 -22.89 -10.18 3.04
N GLU A 179 -23.44 -11.34 3.30
CA GLU A 179 -23.29 -12.51 2.44
C GLU A 179 -24.50 -12.75 1.53
N ASN A 180 -25.71 -12.43 1.99
CA ASN A 180 -26.95 -12.76 1.31
C ASN A 180 -27.84 -11.52 1.14
N ILE A 181 -27.96 -11.02 -0.11
CA ILE A 181 -28.72 -9.82 -0.40
C ILE A 181 -29.12 -9.75 -1.87
N LEU A 182 -30.29 -9.19 -2.12
CA LEU A 182 -30.77 -8.82 -3.46
C LEU A 182 -30.71 -7.32 -3.61
N SER A 183 -30.18 -6.83 -4.72
CA SER A 183 -30.14 -5.40 -5.02
C SER A 183 -30.54 -5.09 -6.45
N LYS A 184 -31.05 -3.88 -6.64
CA LYS A 184 -31.36 -3.32 -7.95
C LYS A 184 -30.96 -1.84 -7.99
N SER A 185 -30.12 -1.47 -8.96
CA SER A 185 -29.87 -0.06 -9.26
C SER A 185 -31.02 0.51 -10.10
N LEU A 186 -31.67 1.55 -9.59
CA LEU A 186 -32.83 2.18 -10.18
C LEU A 186 -32.53 3.49 -10.91
N GLY A 187 -31.41 4.13 -10.54
CA GLY A 187 -31.03 5.44 -11.06
C GLY A 187 -29.81 5.40 -11.98
N SER A 188 -28.91 6.36 -11.79
CA SER A 188 -27.69 6.55 -12.58
C SER A 188 -26.76 5.32 -12.55
N LYS A 189 -26.16 5.00 -13.69
CA LYS A 189 -25.17 3.94 -13.85
C LYS A 189 -23.76 4.34 -13.32
N SER A 190 -23.60 5.55 -12.76
CA SER A 190 -22.31 6.01 -12.23
C SER A 190 -21.89 5.16 -11.02
N PRO A 191 -20.71 4.52 -11.04
CA PRO A 191 -20.25 3.68 -9.93
C PRO A 191 -20.11 4.46 -8.62
N LEU A 192 -19.70 5.73 -8.67
CA LEU A 192 -19.60 6.58 -7.47
C LEU A 192 -20.97 6.83 -6.84
N ASN A 193 -21.97 7.21 -7.67
CA ASN A 193 -23.32 7.47 -7.17
C ASN A 193 -23.95 6.18 -6.63
N ALA A 194 -23.76 5.05 -7.31
CA ALA A 194 -24.25 3.76 -6.84
C ALA A 194 -23.62 3.33 -5.51
N ALA A 195 -22.30 3.53 -5.34
CA ALA A 195 -21.62 3.24 -4.08
C ALA A 195 -22.14 4.13 -2.93
N ASN A 196 -22.26 5.44 -3.16
CA ASN A 196 -22.77 6.37 -2.16
C ASN A 196 -24.25 6.12 -1.83
N ALA A 197 -25.09 5.78 -2.83
CA ALA A 197 -26.49 5.41 -2.60
C ALA A 197 -26.60 4.13 -1.77
N THR A 198 -25.67 3.17 -1.96
CA THR A 198 -25.61 1.97 -1.11
C THR A 198 -25.21 2.32 0.33
N LEU A 199 -24.24 3.21 0.54
CA LEU A 199 -23.89 3.69 1.89
C LEU A 199 -25.07 4.39 2.56
N ASP A 200 -25.78 5.26 1.86
CA ASP A 200 -26.98 5.93 2.37
C ASP A 200 -28.07 4.93 2.76
N ALA A 201 -28.30 3.89 1.94
CA ALA A 201 -29.20 2.80 2.28
C ALA A 201 -28.78 2.08 3.57
N LEU A 202 -27.51 1.70 3.68
CA LEU A 202 -26.97 0.97 4.84
C LEU A 202 -26.99 1.81 6.11
N GLN A 203 -26.78 3.11 6.01
CA GLN A 203 -26.85 4.06 7.13
C GLN A 203 -28.28 4.25 7.66
N LYS A 204 -29.28 4.17 6.79
CA LYS A 204 -30.71 4.29 7.15
C LYS A 204 -31.30 3.01 7.74
N LEU A 205 -30.58 1.88 7.74
CA LEU A 205 -31.04 0.63 8.33
C LEU A 205 -31.24 0.79 9.84
N ALA A 206 -32.39 0.33 10.31
CA ALA A 206 -32.70 0.27 11.73
C ALA A 206 -32.52 -1.18 12.24
N PRO A 207 -31.71 -1.42 13.29
CA PRO A 207 -31.58 -2.72 13.90
C PRO A 207 -32.90 -3.13 14.59
N PHE A 208 -33.19 -4.42 14.64
CA PHE A 208 -34.40 -4.93 15.28
C PHE A 208 -34.52 -4.51 16.75
N SER A 209 -33.41 -4.37 17.47
CA SER A 209 -33.39 -3.90 18.87
C SER A 209 -34.02 -2.50 19.04
N ASP A 210 -33.75 -1.60 18.12
CA ASP A 210 -34.27 -0.22 18.18
C ASP A 210 -35.73 -0.16 17.78
N VAL A 211 -36.13 -0.99 16.82
CA VAL A 211 -37.55 -1.12 16.44
C VAL A 211 -38.37 -1.72 17.57
N ALA A 212 -37.88 -2.77 18.23
CA ALA A 212 -38.51 -3.40 19.40
C ALA A 212 -38.70 -2.40 20.54
N LYS A 213 -37.65 -1.64 20.90
CA LYS A 213 -37.73 -0.56 21.89
C LYS A 213 -38.79 0.49 21.56
N LYS A 214 -38.87 0.94 20.31
CA LYS A 214 -39.87 1.93 19.86
C LYS A 214 -41.30 1.40 19.95
N ARG A 215 -41.50 0.10 19.80
CA ARG A 215 -42.81 -0.55 19.86
C ARG A 215 -43.17 -1.08 21.25
N GLY A 216 -42.24 -1.03 22.21
CA GLY A 216 -42.41 -1.58 23.56
C GLY A 216 -42.51 -3.11 23.62
N LEU A 217 -41.96 -3.81 22.60
CA LEU A 217 -41.98 -5.26 22.44
C LEU A 217 -40.58 -5.86 22.70
N SER A 218 -40.52 -7.11 23.04
CA SER A 218 -39.27 -7.86 23.02
C SER A 218 -38.86 -8.19 21.56
N VAL A 219 -37.56 -8.41 21.34
CA VAL A 219 -37.06 -8.78 20.00
C VAL A 219 -37.66 -10.13 19.54
N ALA A 220 -37.93 -11.03 20.43
CA ALA A 220 -38.55 -12.32 20.12
C ALA A 220 -40.01 -12.18 19.64
N GLU A 221 -40.78 -11.30 20.27
CA GLU A 221 -42.16 -10.98 19.87
C GLU A 221 -42.24 -10.23 18.53
N LEU A 222 -41.18 -9.45 18.19
CA LEU A 222 -41.09 -8.72 16.92
C LEU A 222 -40.80 -9.68 15.74
N LEU A 223 -40.14 -10.79 15.96
CA LEU A 223 -39.73 -11.78 14.95
C LEU A 223 -40.71 -12.91 14.72
N ASN A 224 -41.69 -13.10 15.64
CA ASN A 224 -42.80 -14.02 15.50
C ASN A 224 -44.00 -13.35 14.76
#